data_311931d33fdd2d5b7152033a5451c89f
#
_entry.id   311931d33fdd2d5b7152033a5451c89f
#
_cell.length_a   1.000
_cell.length_b   1.000
_cell.length_c   1.000
_cell.angle_alpha   90.00
_cell.angle_beta   90.00
_cell.angle_gamma   90.00
#
_symmetry.space_group_name_H-M   'P 1'
#
loop_
_entity.id
_entity.type
_entity.pdbx_description
1 polymer ?
#
loop_
_entity_poly.entity_id
_entity_poly.type
_entity_poly.pdbx_seq_one_letter_code
_entity_poly.pdbx_strand_id
1 'polypeptide(L)'
;MKLDYWQENFFKVNLILLILIFFLMSCSDQIEQEHDAATFNSLIEEYDFHSSKINIVIKDNIDIKGRPTTAGSLALEGNIAKDNAYLVQKLLDNNFHIAGKANLSEWANFRSYYSVSGWSSLGGQTYNIVGLDFNPCGSSSGSAVAVAVGIVDVAIGTETNGSISCPSSVNGIVGMKPTVGLVSRTGIIPISVSQDTAGPMGKNVTIVARTLEAIAGYDPKDSATAEIPQNFDFNFLENLKQSSLKGKRLGVLQSDLSDRHANDLLNKLQTILEQAGAEVVLLNDQRAYPYEDEYFLLKYEFKTGLEDYLLNATESKKTLEEIIYFNEQNAETVMPFFGQEILLESLETENLIEQYQRAIDATQKTKAETIAFLKSNKLDAFVGLTRGPAWKINYEGGDDKAMDDVPSFSMGGFAAISGLPHLTVPFFQMEQFPIGVSFIGLPWSDKRILELGAALERELTNYDGKDFIAMENTPIKSSFLIIDVRSDAEVLEGQLQDSVHIEWTQIVDSIDTVTSSKDQQIYLYCRSGGRAGRAELILKDLGYQNVENLGSIEQASNILDRKILKLAN
;
A
#
# COMPACT_ATOMS: atom_id res chain seq x y z
N MET A 1 -0.85 -67.31 -16.35
CA MET A 1 0.52 -66.79 -16.31
C MET A 1 0.88 -65.70 -17.36
N LYS A 2 0.05 -65.41 -18.36
CA LYS A 2 0.28 -64.28 -19.28
C LYS A 2 -0.70 -63.10 -19.11
N LEU A 3 -1.81 -63.27 -18.38
CA LEU A 3 -2.75 -62.16 -18.10
C LEU A 3 -2.32 -61.29 -16.89
N ASP A 4 -1.68 -61.90 -15.90
CA ASP A 4 -1.29 -61.18 -14.64
C ASP A 4 -0.12 -60.21 -14.87
N TYR A 5 0.77 -60.52 -15.84
CA TYR A 5 1.91 -59.67 -16.17
C TYR A 5 1.51 -58.35 -16.89
N TRP A 6 0.37 -58.36 -17.61
CA TRP A 6 -0.13 -57.15 -18.28
C TRP A 6 -0.91 -56.22 -17.34
N GLN A 7 -1.60 -56.76 -16.36
CA GLN A 7 -2.30 -55.96 -15.36
C GLN A 7 -1.33 -55.24 -14.43
N GLU A 8 -0.28 -55.90 -13.96
CA GLU A 8 0.74 -55.27 -13.07
C GLU A 8 1.52 -54.15 -13.76
N ASN A 9 1.85 -54.31 -15.02
CA ASN A 9 2.54 -53.26 -15.76
C ASN A 9 1.63 -52.07 -16.13
N PHE A 10 0.37 -52.34 -16.40
CA PHE A 10 -0.60 -51.27 -16.67
C PHE A 10 -0.87 -50.39 -15.42
N PHE A 11 -0.89 -50.98 -14.23
CA PHE A 11 -1.01 -50.27 -12.95
C PHE A 11 0.25 -49.44 -12.63
N LYS A 12 1.46 -49.98 -12.89
CA LYS A 12 2.71 -49.24 -12.67
C LYS A 12 2.91 -48.07 -13.64
N VAL A 13 2.53 -48.21 -14.90
CA VAL A 13 2.60 -47.10 -15.87
C VAL A 13 1.61 -46.00 -15.55
N ASN A 14 0.36 -46.35 -15.15
CA ASN A 14 -0.63 -45.34 -14.73
C ASN A 14 -0.25 -44.65 -13.40
N LEU A 15 0.40 -45.35 -12.46
CA LEU A 15 0.86 -44.73 -11.21
C LEU A 15 2.04 -43.78 -11.46
N ILE A 16 2.95 -44.11 -12.38
CA ILE A 16 4.06 -43.22 -12.79
C ILE A 16 3.52 -42.01 -13.55
N LEU A 17 2.52 -42.18 -14.41
CA LEU A 17 1.85 -41.07 -15.11
C LEU A 17 1.11 -40.14 -14.15
N LEU A 18 0.43 -40.69 -13.12
CA LEU A 18 -0.23 -39.92 -12.08
C LEU A 18 0.78 -39.14 -11.21
N ILE A 19 1.91 -39.74 -10.88
CA ILE A 19 2.99 -39.05 -10.13
C ILE A 19 3.64 -37.96 -10.95
N LEU A 20 3.84 -38.17 -12.25
CA LEU A 20 4.35 -37.14 -13.19
C LEU A 20 3.35 -35.99 -13.38
N ILE A 21 2.04 -36.28 -13.44
CA ILE A 21 1.00 -35.24 -13.51
C ILE A 21 0.92 -34.45 -12.18
N PHE A 22 1.09 -35.10 -11.01
CA PHE A 22 1.17 -34.41 -9.73
C PHE A 22 2.45 -33.57 -9.58
N PHE A 23 3.59 -34.01 -10.13
CA PHE A 23 4.82 -33.20 -10.15
C PHE A 23 4.73 -32.04 -11.14
N LEU A 24 4.05 -32.20 -12.28
CA LEU A 24 3.81 -31.10 -13.24
C LEU A 24 2.80 -30.08 -12.72
N MET A 25 1.76 -30.48 -11.96
CA MET A 25 0.84 -29.56 -11.28
C MET A 25 1.51 -28.83 -10.10
N SER A 26 2.46 -29.47 -9.40
CA SER A 26 3.21 -28.81 -8.31
C SER A 26 4.27 -27.80 -8.80
N CYS A 27 4.69 -27.89 -10.07
CA CYS A 27 5.61 -26.92 -10.67
C CYS A 27 4.90 -25.73 -11.32
N SER A 28 3.61 -25.87 -11.71
CA SER A 28 2.85 -24.75 -12.30
C SER A 28 2.49 -23.67 -11.28
N ASP A 29 2.24 -24.05 -10.03
CA ASP A 29 1.89 -23.09 -8.97
C ASP A 29 3.08 -22.24 -8.46
N GLN A 30 4.31 -22.57 -8.82
CA GLN A 30 5.49 -21.77 -8.45
C GLN A 30 5.97 -20.79 -9.53
N ILE A 31 5.47 -20.90 -10.76
CA ILE A 31 5.87 -20.03 -11.88
C ILE A 31 4.96 -18.78 -11.98
N GLU A 32 3.74 -18.80 -11.44
CA GLU A 32 2.81 -17.66 -11.47
C GLU A 32 3.10 -16.56 -10.43
N GLN A 33 3.97 -16.80 -9.43
CA GLN A 33 4.27 -15.79 -8.40
C GLN A 33 5.39 -14.80 -8.75
N GLU A 34 6.18 -15.03 -9.79
CA GLU A 34 7.33 -14.17 -10.15
C GLU A 34 6.96 -12.91 -10.99
N HIS A 35 5.75 -12.83 -11.55
CA HIS A 35 5.40 -11.73 -12.48
C HIS A 35 4.72 -10.52 -11.85
N ASP A 36 4.13 -10.61 -10.65
CA ASP A 36 3.27 -9.54 -10.10
C ASP A 36 4.03 -8.40 -9.42
N ALA A 37 5.19 -8.65 -8.82
CA ALA A 37 5.96 -7.64 -8.10
C ALA A 37 6.46 -6.52 -9.01
N ALA A 38 6.98 -6.88 -10.18
CA ALA A 38 7.54 -5.94 -11.16
C ALA A 38 6.45 -5.11 -11.85
N THR A 39 5.27 -5.68 -12.09
CA THR A 39 4.16 -5.01 -12.78
C THR A 39 3.66 -3.79 -12.01
N PHE A 40 3.53 -3.89 -10.69
CA PHE A 40 3.02 -2.80 -9.85
C PHE A 40 4.10 -1.94 -9.22
N ASN A 41 5.38 -2.26 -9.45
CA ASN A 41 6.54 -1.54 -8.94
C ASN A 41 6.47 -1.24 -7.43
N SER A 42 6.12 -2.28 -6.67
CA SER A 42 5.90 -2.16 -5.23
C SER A 42 7.19 -2.21 -4.39
N LEU A 43 8.27 -2.76 -4.92
CA LEU A 43 9.55 -2.93 -4.23
C LEU A 43 10.67 -2.11 -4.90
N ILE A 44 11.54 -1.52 -4.07
CA ILE A 44 12.82 -0.91 -4.51
C ILE A 44 13.93 -1.97 -4.51
N GLU A 45 13.92 -2.84 -3.50
CA GLU A 45 14.84 -3.98 -3.40
C GLU A 45 14.06 -5.24 -3.03
N GLU A 46 14.39 -6.34 -3.67
CA GLU A 46 13.85 -7.66 -3.38
C GLU A 46 14.94 -8.55 -2.77
N TYR A 47 14.59 -9.35 -1.77
CA TYR A 47 15.48 -10.29 -1.10
C TYR A 47 14.89 -11.69 -1.16
N ASP A 48 15.71 -12.70 -0.82
CA ASP A 48 15.26 -14.09 -0.79
C ASP A 48 14.09 -14.31 0.20
N PHE A 49 13.14 -15.15 -0.19
CA PHE A 49 12.04 -15.58 0.69
C PHE A 49 12.47 -16.76 1.57
N HIS A 50 11.96 -16.80 2.79
CA HIS A 50 12.21 -17.87 3.73
C HIS A 50 11.00 -18.78 3.86
N SER A 51 11.17 -20.10 3.66
CA SER A 51 10.07 -21.08 3.59
C SER A 51 9.34 -21.36 4.91
N SER A 52 9.96 -21.06 6.07
CA SER A 52 9.39 -21.37 7.40
C SER A 52 9.18 -20.16 8.30
N LYS A 53 9.44 -18.95 7.79
CA LYS A 53 9.22 -17.69 8.52
C LYS A 53 8.12 -16.88 7.85
N ILE A 54 7.59 -15.87 8.55
CA ILE A 54 6.69 -14.89 7.96
C ILE A 54 7.54 -13.91 7.17
N ASN A 55 7.40 -13.93 5.85
CA ASN A 55 8.06 -12.97 4.98
C ASN A 55 7.36 -11.62 5.07
N ILE A 56 8.15 -10.55 5.19
CA ILE A 56 7.66 -9.19 5.38
C ILE A 56 8.52 -8.21 4.57
N VAL A 57 7.91 -7.21 3.95
CA VAL A 57 8.63 -6.10 3.32
C VAL A 57 8.56 -4.84 4.19
N ILE A 58 9.60 -4.04 4.11
CA ILE A 58 9.81 -2.88 4.98
C ILE A 58 9.87 -1.62 4.11
N LYS A 59 9.06 -0.62 4.43
CA LYS A 59 9.06 0.68 3.74
C LYS A 59 10.45 1.31 3.75
N ASP A 60 10.85 1.92 2.64
CA ASP A 60 12.23 2.37 2.44
C ASP A 60 12.63 3.65 3.21
N ASN A 61 11.86 4.08 4.16
CA ASN A 61 12.28 5.06 5.18
C ASN A 61 12.67 4.42 6.51
N ILE A 62 12.77 3.07 6.60
CA ILE A 62 13.08 2.31 7.81
C ILE A 62 14.41 1.57 7.62
N ASP A 63 15.32 1.71 8.59
CA ASP A 63 16.66 1.14 8.56
C ASP A 63 16.66 -0.39 8.64
N ILE A 64 17.34 -1.00 7.66
CA ILE A 64 17.76 -2.40 7.69
C ILE A 64 19.28 -2.43 7.62
N LYS A 65 19.95 -2.98 8.61
CA LYS A 65 21.40 -3.02 8.71
C LYS A 65 22.08 -3.50 7.44
N GLY A 66 23.00 -2.69 6.92
CA GLY A 66 23.76 -3.00 5.71
C GLY A 66 23.00 -2.81 4.40
N ARG A 67 21.80 -2.20 4.45
CA ARG A 67 20.96 -1.89 3.27
C ARG A 67 20.74 -0.38 3.16
N PRO A 68 20.45 0.12 1.95
CA PRO A 68 20.06 1.52 1.77
C PRO A 68 18.78 1.86 2.54
N THR A 69 18.68 3.09 3.03
CA THR A 69 17.48 3.70 3.59
C THR A 69 17.38 5.10 3.01
N THR A 70 16.46 5.28 2.05
CA THR A 70 16.52 6.44 1.13
C THR A 70 15.30 7.34 1.20
N ALA A 71 14.22 6.94 1.87
CA ALA A 71 12.91 7.58 1.73
C ALA A 71 12.46 7.75 0.26
N GLY A 72 12.92 6.85 -0.64
CA GLY A 72 12.68 6.90 -2.09
C GLY A 72 13.47 7.95 -2.84
N SER A 73 14.39 8.68 -2.18
CA SER A 73 15.13 9.79 -2.77
C SER A 73 16.51 9.38 -3.25
N LEU A 74 16.84 9.74 -4.50
CA LEU A 74 18.21 9.64 -5.03
C LEU A 74 19.23 10.42 -4.19
N ALA A 75 18.80 11.46 -3.48
CA ALA A 75 19.69 12.21 -2.58
C ALA A 75 20.28 11.34 -1.46
N LEU A 76 19.61 10.24 -1.09
CA LEU A 76 20.01 9.31 -0.04
C LEU A 76 20.38 7.91 -0.56
N GLU A 77 20.60 7.72 -1.86
CA GLU A 77 20.96 6.42 -2.45
C GLU A 77 22.18 5.77 -1.76
N GLY A 78 23.16 6.59 -1.32
CA GLY A 78 24.36 6.13 -0.60
C GLY A 78 24.18 5.91 0.91
N ASN A 79 22.98 6.13 1.46
CA ASN A 79 22.74 6.01 2.90
C ASN A 79 22.54 4.55 3.33
N ILE A 80 23.63 3.86 3.64
CA ILE A 80 23.61 2.48 4.13
C ILE A 80 23.42 2.47 5.67
N ALA A 81 22.34 1.87 6.14
CA ALA A 81 22.03 1.79 7.57
C ALA A 81 23.09 0.99 8.35
N LYS A 82 23.61 1.57 9.44
CA LYS A 82 24.63 0.93 10.30
C LYS A 82 24.05 -0.15 11.20
N ASP A 83 22.82 0.04 11.63
CA ASP A 83 22.07 -0.83 12.52
C ASP A 83 20.65 -1.04 11.99
N ASN A 84 19.96 -2.05 12.50
CA ASN A 84 18.53 -2.19 12.26
C ASN A 84 17.74 -1.11 13.01
N ALA A 85 16.67 -0.60 12.43
CA ALA A 85 15.62 0.06 13.19
C ALA A 85 15.15 -0.86 14.33
N TYR A 86 14.71 -0.26 15.45
CA TYR A 86 14.27 -1.05 16.61
C TYR A 86 13.20 -2.07 16.23
N LEU A 87 12.19 -1.66 15.47
CA LEU A 87 11.12 -2.54 15.00
C LEU A 87 11.61 -3.66 14.07
N VAL A 88 12.62 -3.40 13.23
CA VAL A 88 13.23 -4.41 12.35
C VAL A 88 13.93 -5.48 13.17
N GLN A 89 14.69 -5.09 14.20
CA GLN A 89 15.32 -6.05 15.11
C GLN A 89 14.26 -6.89 15.82
N LYS A 90 13.18 -6.28 16.30
CA LYS A 90 12.04 -6.98 16.93
C LYS A 90 11.38 -7.99 16.00
N LEU A 91 11.20 -7.65 14.73
CA LEU A 91 10.67 -8.58 13.72
C LEU A 91 11.58 -9.80 13.56
N LEU A 92 12.89 -9.58 13.39
CA LEU A 92 13.86 -10.68 13.24
C LEU A 92 13.89 -11.61 14.46
N ASP A 93 13.73 -11.06 15.67
CA ASP A 93 13.69 -11.80 16.93
C ASP A 93 12.37 -12.59 17.10
N ASN A 94 11.30 -12.25 16.35
CA ASN A 94 9.96 -12.83 16.45
C ASN A 94 9.55 -13.66 15.22
N ASN A 95 10.50 -14.36 14.60
CA ASN A 95 10.25 -15.31 13.50
C ASN A 95 9.76 -14.66 12.19
N PHE A 96 10.07 -13.37 11.94
CA PHE A 96 9.89 -12.74 10.65
C PHE A 96 11.18 -12.80 9.82
N HIS A 97 11.01 -12.71 8.51
CA HIS A 97 12.10 -12.64 7.55
C HIS A 97 11.87 -11.47 6.62
N ILE A 98 12.87 -10.59 6.48
CA ILE A 98 12.76 -9.42 5.62
C ILE A 98 12.96 -9.86 4.17
N ALA A 99 11.92 -9.71 3.35
CA ALA A 99 11.90 -10.12 1.95
C ALA A 99 12.14 -8.97 0.95
N GLY A 100 12.26 -7.73 1.43
CA GLY A 100 12.55 -6.59 0.55
C GLY A 100 12.33 -5.23 1.18
N LYS A 101 12.66 -4.19 0.41
CA LYS A 101 12.38 -2.78 0.70
C LYS A 101 11.24 -2.31 -0.20
N ALA A 102 10.14 -1.88 0.40
CA ALA A 102 8.98 -1.38 -0.31
C ALA A 102 9.18 0.05 -0.81
N ASN A 103 8.78 0.30 -2.07
CA ASN A 103 8.71 1.65 -2.62
C ASN A 103 7.70 2.51 -1.84
N LEU A 104 7.83 3.81 -1.94
CA LEU A 104 6.99 4.77 -1.23
C LEU A 104 6.87 6.05 -2.06
N SER A 105 5.92 6.88 -1.70
CA SER A 105 5.95 8.27 -2.17
C SER A 105 7.18 8.97 -1.59
N GLU A 106 7.98 9.60 -2.44
CA GLU A 106 9.25 10.21 -2.04
C GLU A 106 9.10 11.15 -0.84
N TRP A 107 10.01 11.05 0.14
CA TRP A 107 9.96 11.77 1.42
C TRP A 107 8.61 11.62 2.15
N ALA A 108 7.98 10.45 2.00
CA ALA A 108 6.67 10.14 2.59
C ALA A 108 5.57 11.16 2.22
N ASN A 109 5.56 11.65 0.97
CA ASN A 109 4.72 12.74 0.45
C ASN A 109 5.05 14.15 1.03
N PHE A 110 6.20 14.32 1.69
CA PHE A 110 6.54 15.59 2.34
C PHE A 110 7.61 16.39 1.57
N ARG A 111 7.55 16.37 0.22
CA ARG A 111 8.45 17.13 -0.66
C ARG A 111 7.78 18.31 -1.34
N SER A 112 6.58 18.12 -1.88
CA SER A 112 5.84 19.10 -2.69
C SER A 112 4.35 19.01 -2.44
N TYR A 113 3.63 20.13 -2.58
CA TYR A 113 2.16 20.15 -2.59
C TYR A 113 1.56 19.47 -3.83
N TYR A 114 2.36 19.31 -4.88
CA TYR A 114 1.98 18.65 -6.13
C TYR A 114 2.48 17.21 -6.20
N SER A 115 2.81 16.60 -5.07
CA SER A 115 3.27 15.22 -5.02
C SER A 115 2.27 14.26 -5.64
N VAL A 116 2.81 13.23 -6.32
CA VAL A 116 2.06 12.11 -6.85
C VAL A 116 2.35 10.90 -5.98
N SER A 117 1.35 10.42 -5.24
CA SER A 117 1.53 9.27 -4.35
C SER A 117 1.98 8.03 -5.11
N GLY A 118 2.91 7.31 -4.50
CA GLY A 118 3.54 6.12 -5.08
C GLY A 118 4.74 6.41 -5.97
N TRP A 119 5.01 7.67 -6.31
CA TRP A 119 6.18 8.04 -7.09
C TRP A 119 7.39 8.39 -6.19
N SER A 120 8.55 7.90 -6.60
CA SER A 120 9.84 8.30 -6.00
C SER A 120 10.92 8.41 -7.07
N SER A 121 11.90 9.30 -6.87
CA SER A 121 13.00 9.49 -7.82
C SER A 121 13.90 8.26 -7.92
N LEU A 122 13.99 7.45 -6.87
CA LEU A 122 14.77 6.22 -6.84
C LEU A 122 13.99 5.03 -7.40
N GLY A 123 12.73 4.86 -6.99
CA GLY A 123 11.94 3.65 -7.30
C GLY A 123 10.94 3.82 -8.46
N GLY A 124 10.69 5.06 -8.96
CA GLY A 124 9.63 5.31 -9.93
C GLY A 124 8.23 5.22 -9.33
N GLN A 125 7.22 5.02 -10.18
CA GLN A 125 5.82 4.97 -9.77
C GLN A 125 5.39 3.57 -9.33
N THR A 126 4.84 3.45 -8.14
CA THR A 126 4.03 2.30 -7.71
C THR A 126 2.59 2.50 -8.17
N TYR A 127 1.94 1.46 -8.66
CA TYR A 127 0.59 1.50 -9.22
C TYR A 127 -0.44 0.84 -8.31
N ASN A 128 -1.70 1.25 -8.44
CA ASN A 128 -2.81 0.64 -7.71
C ASN A 128 -3.17 -0.73 -8.30
N ILE A 129 -3.67 -1.63 -7.44
CA ILE A 129 -4.07 -2.99 -7.84
C ILE A 129 -5.23 -3.03 -8.85
N VAL A 130 -6.05 -1.97 -8.93
CA VAL A 130 -7.18 -1.93 -9.87
C VAL A 130 -6.77 -1.52 -11.29
N GLY A 131 -5.52 -1.06 -11.49
CA GLY A 131 -4.96 -0.75 -12.79
C GLY A 131 -3.79 0.21 -12.73
N LEU A 132 -2.93 0.16 -13.76
CA LEU A 132 -1.70 0.95 -13.83
C LEU A 132 -1.94 2.46 -14.05
N ASP A 133 -3.16 2.88 -14.36
CA ASP A 133 -3.53 4.29 -14.46
C ASP A 133 -3.94 4.91 -13.13
N PHE A 134 -4.08 4.07 -12.07
CA PHE A 134 -4.63 4.51 -10.81
C PHE A 134 -3.58 4.63 -9.72
N ASN A 135 -3.77 5.66 -8.90
CA ASN A 135 -2.90 5.99 -7.80
C ASN A 135 -3.09 5.01 -6.63
N PRO A 136 -2.02 4.43 -6.09
CA PRO A 136 -2.10 3.50 -4.95
C PRO A 136 -2.33 4.23 -3.62
N CYS A 137 -2.49 5.55 -3.59
CA CYS A 137 -2.31 6.42 -2.44
C CYS A 137 -0.92 6.22 -1.81
N GLY A 138 -0.63 6.97 -0.76
CA GLY A 138 0.65 6.93 -0.08
C GLY A 138 0.58 7.48 1.33
N SER A 139 1.73 7.55 1.93
CA SER A 139 3.06 7.33 1.37
C SER A 139 3.55 5.87 1.42
N SER A 140 2.87 4.93 2.13
CA SER A 140 3.27 3.52 2.20
C SER A 140 2.72 2.71 1.00
N SER A 141 2.90 3.26 -0.21
CA SER A 141 2.34 2.75 -1.46
C SER A 141 2.79 1.33 -1.77
N GLY A 142 4.10 1.10 -1.85
CA GLY A 142 4.67 -0.21 -2.14
C GLY A 142 4.36 -1.23 -1.05
N SER A 143 4.33 -0.81 0.24
CA SER A 143 3.93 -1.70 1.35
C SER A 143 2.51 -2.23 1.17
N ALA A 144 1.55 -1.34 0.81
CA ALA A 144 0.17 -1.74 0.56
C ALA A 144 0.05 -2.65 -0.65
N VAL A 145 0.66 -2.26 -1.77
CA VAL A 145 0.56 -2.99 -3.04
C VAL A 145 1.22 -4.36 -2.94
N ALA A 146 2.40 -4.49 -2.30
CA ALA A 146 3.07 -5.78 -2.11
C ALA A 146 2.19 -6.81 -1.36
N VAL A 147 1.39 -6.35 -0.39
CA VAL A 147 0.40 -7.20 0.30
C VAL A 147 -0.79 -7.50 -0.59
N ALA A 148 -1.32 -6.48 -1.27
CA ALA A 148 -2.52 -6.58 -2.08
C ALA A 148 -2.35 -7.53 -3.28
N VAL A 149 -1.16 -7.57 -3.91
CA VAL A 149 -0.84 -8.50 -5.00
C VAL A 149 -0.28 -9.85 -4.52
N GLY A 150 -0.17 -10.06 -3.19
CA GLY A 150 0.19 -11.36 -2.62
C GLY A 150 1.68 -11.68 -2.60
N ILE A 151 2.59 -10.70 -2.79
CA ILE A 151 4.05 -10.91 -2.64
C ILE A 151 4.36 -11.34 -1.21
N VAL A 152 3.74 -10.68 -0.24
CA VAL A 152 3.85 -10.99 1.18
C VAL A 152 2.48 -10.91 1.86
N ASP A 153 2.32 -11.63 2.96
CA ASP A 153 1.10 -11.56 3.78
C ASP A 153 1.01 -10.26 4.61
N VAL A 154 2.15 -9.60 4.84
CA VAL A 154 2.23 -8.42 5.68
C VAL A 154 3.46 -7.56 5.32
N ALA A 155 3.33 -6.26 5.49
CA ALA A 155 4.37 -5.25 5.30
C ALA A 155 4.40 -4.27 6.49
N ILE A 156 5.47 -3.49 6.62
CA ILE A 156 5.53 -2.33 7.50
C ILE A 156 5.43 -1.05 6.67
N GLY A 157 4.49 -0.19 7.06
CA GLY A 157 4.38 1.18 6.62
C GLY A 157 4.71 2.18 7.72
N THR A 158 4.69 3.46 7.39
CA THR A 158 4.74 4.57 8.36
C THR A 158 3.61 5.54 8.07
N GLU A 159 3.09 6.17 9.12
CA GLU A 159 2.07 7.21 8.99
C GLU A 159 2.38 8.39 9.89
N THR A 160 2.37 9.58 9.29
CA THR A 160 2.26 10.85 9.97
C THR A 160 0.80 11.30 9.94
N ASN A 161 0.18 11.31 8.74
CA ASN A 161 -1.24 11.57 8.53
C ASN A 161 -1.72 10.87 7.25
N GLY A 162 -2.45 9.76 7.37
CA GLY A 162 -3.05 9.03 6.26
C GLY A 162 -2.15 7.97 5.59
N SER A 163 -0.85 7.91 5.88
CA SER A 163 0.12 7.16 5.07
C SER A 163 0.14 5.63 5.28
N ILE A 164 -0.66 5.07 6.16
CA ILE A 164 -1.00 3.64 6.28
C ILE A 164 -2.46 3.45 5.89
N SER A 165 -3.34 4.28 6.46
CA SER A 165 -4.79 4.11 6.32
C SER A 165 -5.26 4.31 4.88
N CYS A 166 -4.79 5.36 4.18
CA CYS A 166 -5.20 5.61 2.81
C CYS A 166 -4.75 4.50 1.84
N PRO A 167 -3.44 4.15 1.72
CA PRO A 167 -3.03 3.08 0.81
C PRO A 167 -3.63 1.72 1.19
N SER A 168 -3.92 1.46 2.47
CA SER A 168 -4.64 0.24 2.87
C SER A 168 -6.08 0.22 2.35
N SER A 169 -6.79 1.35 2.45
CA SER A 169 -8.18 1.47 1.97
C SER A 169 -8.28 1.25 0.47
N VAL A 170 -7.50 2.00 -0.33
CA VAL A 170 -7.64 1.99 -1.79
C VAL A 170 -7.01 0.76 -2.48
N ASN A 171 -6.22 -0.04 -1.75
CA ASN A 171 -5.69 -1.33 -2.22
C ASN A 171 -6.35 -2.53 -1.52
N GLY A 172 -7.41 -2.32 -0.73
CA GLY A 172 -8.24 -3.40 -0.19
C GLY A 172 -7.54 -4.31 0.84
N ILE A 173 -6.63 -3.77 1.65
CA ILE A 173 -5.92 -4.51 2.71
C ILE A 173 -6.22 -3.93 4.08
N VAL A 174 -5.83 -4.65 5.14
CA VAL A 174 -5.89 -4.17 6.51
C VAL A 174 -4.65 -3.35 6.84
N GLY A 175 -4.84 -2.13 7.38
CA GLY A 175 -3.74 -1.27 7.85
C GLY A 175 -3.97 -0.80 9.27
N MET A 176 -2.94 -0.89 10.11
CA MET A 176 -2.98 -0.42 11.49
C MET A 176 -1.97 0.70 11.72
N LYS A 177 -2.46 1.91 11.99
CA LYS A 177 -1.68 2.98 12.60
C LYS A 177 -1.82 2.84 14.12
N PRO A 178 -0.79 2.40 14.84
CA PRO A 178 -0.88 2.27 16.30
C PRO A 178 -1.00 3.62 17.00
N THR A 179 -1.27 3.58 18.30
CA THR A 179 -1.07 4.73 19.19
C THR A 179 0.39 5.21 19.05
N VAL A 180 0.59 6.52 18.87
CA VAL A 180 1.95 7.10 18.81
C VAL A 180 2.70 6.76 20.09
N GLY A 181 3.90 6.20 19.94
CA GLY A 181 4.71 5.70 21.04
C GLY A 181 4.53 4.20 21.36
N LEU A 182 3.54 3.50 20.76
CA LEU A 182 3.43 2.04 20.95
C LEU A 182 4.54 1.28 20.20
N VAL A 183 4.95 1.79 19.05
CA VAL A 183 6.06 1.28 18.22
C VAL A 183 7.16 2.34 18.17
N SER A 184 8.40 1.92 18.42
CA SER A 184 9.57 2.82 18.38
C SER A 184 9.83 3.31 16.96
N ARG A 185 10.25 4.59 16.87
CA ARG A 185 10.66 5.27 15.64
C ARG A 185 12.19 5.32 15.46
N THR A 186 12.95 4.69 16.35
CA THR A 186 14.43 4.61 16.24
C THR A 186 14.82 3.90 14.94
N GLY A 187 15.59 4.59 14.10
CA GLY A 187 16.02 4.08 12.77
C GLY A 187 14.97 4.27 11.68
N ILE A 188 14.08 5.26 11.83
CA ILE A 188 13.12 5.67 10.79
C ILE A 188 13.45 7.12 10.40
N ILE A 189 13.53 7.39 9.09
CA ILE A 189 13.62 8.76 8.57
C ILE A 189 12.29 9.45 8.90
N PRO A 190 12.29 10.54 9.71
CA PRO A 190 11.06 11.13 10.24
C PRO A 190 10.44 12.16 9.31
N ILE A 191 9.15 12.45 9.54
CA ILE A 191 8.52 13.73 9.24
C ILE A 191 8.34 14.51 10.55
N SER A 192 7.72 13.90 11.56
CA SER A 192 7.31 14.59 12.78
C SER A 192 7.48 13.73 14.02
N VAL A 193 8.20 14.26 14.99
CA VAL A 193 8.34 13.62 16.31
C VAL A 193 7.01 13.58 17.07
N SER A 194 6.06 14.46 16.73
CA SER A 194 4.75 14.55 17.39
C SER A 194 3.73 13.55 16.85
N GLN A 195 3.81 13.17 15.57
CA GLN A 195 2.74 12.40 14.89
C GLN A 195 3.21 11.06 14.30
N ASP A 196 4.49 10.89 13.97
CA ASP A 196 4.98 9.69 13.29
C ASP A 196 4.77 8.42 14.10
N THR A 197 4.36 7.38 13.39
CA THR A 197 4.37 6.01 13.87
C THR A 197 4.61 5.04 12.72
N ALA A 198 5.16 3.87 13.04
CA ALA A 198 5.20 2.74 12.11
C ALA A 198 4.10 1.74 12.47
N GLY A 199 3.58 1.03 11.47
CA GLY A 199 2.55 0.05 11.71
C GLY A 199 2.43 -1.00 10.61
N PRO A 200 1.82 -2.17 10.95
CA PRO A 200 1.64 -3.25 10.02
C PRO A 200 0.50 -3.01 9.04
N MET A 201 0.71 -3.47 7.81
CA MET A 201 -0.24 -3.52 6.71
C MET A 201 -0.31 -4.97 6.24
N GLY A 202 -1.48 -5.60 6.24
CA GLY A 202 -1.57 -7.03 6.01
C GLY A 202 -2.88 -7.48 5.37
N LYS A 203 -2.91 -8.72 4.92
CA LYS A 203 -4.07 -9.31 4.23
C LYS A 203 -5.30 -9.51 5.12
N ASN A 204 -5.14 -9.55 6.44
CA ASN A 204 -6.24 -9.68 7.42
C ASN A 204 -5.82 -9.14 8.78
N VAL A 205 -6.81 -8.93 9.67
CA VAL A 205 -6.57 -8.39 11.02
C VAL A 205 -5.67 -9.30 11.86
N THR A 206 -5.71 -10.62 11.66
CA THR A 206 -4.90 -11.57 12.46
C THR A 206 -3.40 -11.40 12.20
N ILE A 207 -2.97 -11.27 10.93
CA ILE A 207 -1.54 -11.08 10.64
C ILE A 207 -1.06 -9.69 11.06
N VAL A 208 -1.91 -8.66 10.94
CA VAL A 208 -1.66 -7.31 11.43
C VAL A 208 -1.47 -7.30 12.95
N ALA A 209 -2.35 -7.95 13.71
CA ALA A 209 -2.23 -8.08 15.17
C ALA A 209 -0.95 -8.82 15.59
N ARG A 210 -0.61 -9.92 14.90
CA ARG A 210 0.63 -10.67 15.14
C ARG A 210 1.86 -9.83 14.92
N THR A 211 1.86 -9.03 13.86
CA THR A 211 2.99 -8.17 13.51
C THR A 211 3.11 -7.01 14.50
N LEU A 212 1.99 -6.41 14.91
CA LEU A 212 1.99 -5.36 15.94
C LEU A 212 2.51 -5.91 17.28
N GLU A 213 2.10 -7.13 17.69
CA GLU A 213 2.61 -7.81 18.88
C GLU A 213 4.14 -7.98 18.84
N ALA A 214 4.68 -8.29 17.66
CA ALA A 214 6.11 -8.45 17.49
C ALA A 214 6.91 -7.15 17.62
N ILE A 215 6.38 -6.02 17.12
CA ILE A 215 7.13 -4.75 17.01
C ILE A 215 6.86 -3.76 18.14
N ALA A 216 5.76 -3.91 18.89
CA ALA A 216 5.40 -3.03 20.00
C ALA A 216 6.36 -3.15 21.20
N GLY A 217 6.52 -2.06 21.96
CA GLY A 217 7.26 -2.07 23.21
C GLY A 217 8.15 -0.86 23.44
N TYR A 218 8.68 -0.82 24.67
CA TYR A 218 9.55 0.26 25.14
C TYR A 218 10.94 0.21 24.49
N ASP A 219 11.38 1.37 23.99
CA ASP A 219 12.72 1.63 23.50
C ASP A 219 13.29 2.86 24.21
N PRO A 220 14.40 2.74 24.97
CA PRO A 220 15.01 3.87 25.67
C PRO A 220 15.54 4.99 24.74
N LYS A 221 15.66 4.72 23.44
CA LYS A 221 16.10 5.72 22.45
C LYS A 221 14.95 6.54 21.86
N ASP A 222 13.69 6.08 22.01
CA ASP A 222 12.50 6.83 21.60
C ASP A 222 11.65 7.17 22.82
N SER A 223 11.71 8.44 23.24
CA SER A 223 11.03 8.93 24.44
C SER A 223 9.50 8.74 24.42
N ALA A 224 8.87 8.70 23.22
CA ALA A 224 7.43 8.47 23.11
C ALA A 224 7.03 7.07 23.62
N THR A 225 7.93 6.11 23.55
CA THR A 225 7.64 4.74 24.04
C THR A 225 7.60 4.67 25.57
N ALA A 226 8.11 5.67 26.28
CA ALA A 226 8.00 5.76 27.73
C ALA A 226 6.57 6.10 28.21
N GLU A 227 5.71 6.57 27.30
CA GLU A 227 4.30 6.85 27.55
C GLU A 227 3.44 5.57 27.63
N ILE A 228 3.99 4.40 27.23
CA ILE A 228 3.26 3.13 27.31
C ILE A 228 2.86 2.84 28.77
N PRO A 229 1.56 2.61 29.06
CA PRO A 229 1.12 2.32 30.42
C PRO A 229 1.82 1.10 31.00
N GLN A 230 2.19 1.15 32.29
CA GLN A 230 2.94 0.07 32.96
C GLN A 230 2.28 -1.32 32.86
N ASN A 231 0.94 -1.37 32.82
CA ASN A 231 0.17 -2.60 32.72
C ASN A 231 -0.44 -2.77 31.33
N PHE A 232 0.21 -2.26 30.28
CA PHE A 232 -0.29 -2.38 28.92
C PHE A 232 -0.27 -3.84 28.48
N ASP A 233 -1.39 -4.31 27.90
CA ASP A 233 -1.51 -5.68 27.43
C ASP A 233 -1.09 -5.78 25.96
N PHE A 234 0.07 -6.38 25.73
CA PHE A 234 0.65 -6.59 24.40
C PHE A 234 0.12 -7.86 23.70
N ASN A 235 -0.77 -8.65 24.32
CA ASN A 235 -1.32 -9.86 23.70
C ASN A 235 -2.43 -9.52 22.70
N PHE A 236 -2.08 -8.97 21.55
CA PHE A 236 -3.05 -8.54 20.54
C PHE A 236 -3.78 -9.69 19.86
N LEU A 237 -3.22 -10.91 19.88
CA LEU A 237 -3.85 -12.10 19.33
C LEU A 237 -4.87 -12.74 20.29
N GLU A 238 -4.77 -12.44 21.58
CA GLU A 238 -5.70 -12.98 22.57
C GLU A 238 -7.12 -12.48 22.30
N ASN A 239 -8.09 -13.38 22.36
CA ASN A 239 -9.51 -13.12 22.13
C ASN A 239 -9.89 -12.62 20.72
N LEU A 240 -8.97 -12.49 19.79
CA LEU A 240 -9.25 -11.96 18.45
C LEU A 240 -10.31 -12.80 17.72
N LYS A 241 -10.24 -14.14 17.84
CA LYS A 241 -11.19 -15.08 17.23
C LYS A 241 -12.57 -15.06 17.88
N GLN A 242 -12.67 -14.70 19.15
CA GLN A 242 -13.91 -14.62 19.92
C GLN A 242 -14.47 -13.21 20.03
N SER A 243 -13.78 -12.22 19.48
CA SER A 243 -14.23 -10.82 19.50
C SER A 243 -15.60 -10.65 18.86
N SER A 244 -16.39 -9.71 19.31
CA SER A 244 -17.76 -9.48 18.85
C SER A 244 -18.11 -8.01 18.89
N LEU A 245 -18.94 -7.58 17.93
CA LEU A 245 -19.51 -6.24 17.90
C LEU A 245 -20.70 -6.10 18.85
N LYS A 246 -21.25 -7.22 19.34
CA LYS A 246 -22.42 -7.21 20.23
C LYS A 246 -22.17 -6.38 21.50
N GLY A 247 -23.05 -5.40 21.70
CA GLY A 247 -23.02 -4.50 22.86
C GLY A 247 -21.88 -3.46 22.81
N LYS A 248 -21.17 -3.35 21.71
CA LYS A 248 -20.19 -2.28 21.49
C LYS A 248 -20.89 -1.01 21.05
N ARG A 249 -20.46 0.13 21.60
CA ARG A 249 -21.01 1.44 21.29
C ARG A 249 -20.12 2.13 20.28
N LEU A 250 -20.57 2.21 19.02
CA LEU A 250 -19.81 2.69 17.88
C LEU A 250 -20.38 4.02 17.39
N GLY A 251 -19.53 5.04 17.32
CA GLY A 251 -19.88 6.35 16.80
C GLY A 251 -19.65 6.42 15.30
N VAL A 252 -20.72 6.53 14.51
CA VAL A 252 -20.63 6.76 13.07
C VAL A 252 -20.71 8.26 12.82
N LEU A 253 -19.63 8.83 12.26
CA LEU A 253 -19.61 10.23 11.89
C LEU A 253 -20.52 10.46 10.67
N GLN A 254 -21.56 11.26 10.87
CA GLN A 254 -22.35 11.76 9.76
C GLN A 254 -21.53 12.86 9.07
N SER A 255 -20.92 12.53 7.97
CA SER A 255 -20.40 13.52 7.03
C SER A 255 -21.54 13.88 6.07
N ASP A 256 -21.60 15.14 5.66
CA ASP A 256 -22.45 15.56 4.55
C ASP A 256 -21.79 15.05 3.26
N LEU A 257 -21.95 13.75 3.01
CA LEU A 257 -21.42 13.12 1.80
C LEU A 257 -22.32 13.52 0.64
N SER A 258 -21.82 14.40 -0.22
CA SER A 258 -22.53 14.81 -1.44
C SER A 258 -22.66 13.65 -2.44
N ASP A 259 -21.84 12.62 -2.31
CA ASP A 259 -21.86 11.43 -3.17
C ASP A 259 -22.85 10.38 -2.69
N ARG A 260 -23.74 9.94 -3.60
CA ARG A 260 -24.79 8.96 -3.30
C ARG A 260 -24.21 7.59 -2.93
N HIS A 261 -23.19 7.11 -3.64
CA HIS A 261 -22.63 5.79 -3.40
C HIS A 261 -21.90 5.74 -2.06
N ALA A 262 -21.22 6.82 -1.67
CA ALA A 262 -20.61 6.93 -0.36
C ALA A 262 -21.66 6.89 0.77
N ASN A 263 -22.80 7.58 0.58
CA ASN A 263 -23.92 7.49 1.51
C ASN A 263 -24.52 6.09 1.59
N ASP A 264 -24.68 5.41 0.44
CA ASP A 264 -25.19 4.03 0.40
C ASP A 264 -24.25 3.08 1.15
N LEU A 265 -22.91 3.21 0.99
CA LEU A 265 -21.92 2.43 1.73
C LEU A 265 -21.96 2.72 3.23
N LEU A 266 -22.12 3.98 3.64
CA LEU A 266 -22.22 4.35 5.06
C LEU A 266 -23.48 3.77 5.70
N ASN A 267 -24.62 3.81 5.02
CA ASN A 267 -25.89 3.20 5.46
C ASN A 267 -25.76 1.67 5.55
N LYS A 268 -25.05 1.05 4.60
CA LYS A 268 -24.77 -0.39 4.61
C LYS A 268 -23.88 -0.76 5.80
N LEU A 269 -22.85 0.03 6.08
CA LEU A 269 -22.01 -0.13 7.27
C LEU A 269 -22.83 -0.07 8.54
N GLN A 270 -23.66 0.96 8.73
CA GLN A 270 -24.55 1.08 9.87
C GLN A 270 -25.43 -0.15 10.05
N THR A 271 -26.07 -0.62 8.97
CA THR A 271 -26.93 -1.79 8.99
C THR A 271 -26.18 -3.05 9.44
N ILE A 272 -24.97 -3.29 8.95
CA ILE A 272 -24.14 -4.44 9.31
C ILE A 272 -23.75 -4.37 10.80
N LEU A 273 -23.33 -3.21 11.28
CA LEU A 273 -22.95 -3.01 12.67
C LEU A 273 -24.14 -3.26 13.62
N GLU A 274 -25.33 -2.77 13.29
CA GLU A 274 -26.57 -2.97 14.08
C GLU A 274 -27.00 -4.45 14.06
N GLN A 275 -26.94 -5.13 12.91
CA GLN A 275 -27.23 -6.57 12.78
C GLN A 275 -26.25 -7.43 13.58
N ALA A 276 -24.98 -7.02 13.66
CA ALA A 276 -23.97 -7.66 14.51
C ALA A 276 -24.17 -7.36 16.02
N GLY A 277 -25.18 -6.57 16.38
CA GLY A 277 -25.56 -6.26 17.76
C GLY A 277 -24.82 -5.09 18.39
N ALA A 278 -24.16 -4.24 17.59
CA ALA A 278 -23.57 -2.99 18.07
C ALA A 278 -24.66 -1.94 18.35
N GLU A 279 -24.40 -1.05 19.31
CA GLU A 279 -25.13 0.18 19.49
C GLU A 279 -24.49 1.26 18.61
N VAL A 280 -25.13 1.62 17.49
CA VAL A 280 -24.65 2.66 16.58
C VAL A 280 -25.18 4.02 17.03
N VAL A 281 -24.26 4.98 17.20
CA VAL A 281 -24.54 6.37 17.54
C VAL A 281 -24.16 7.27 16.39
N LEU A 282 -25.13 7.91 15.77
CA LEU A 282 -24.86 8.89 14.71
C LEU A 282 -24.34 10.18 15.33
N LEU A 283 -23.19 10.62 14.90
CA LEU A 283 -22.47 11.77 15.45
C LEU A 283 -22.33 12.87 14.41
N ASN A 284 -22.62 14.10 14.82
CA ASN A 284 -22.30 15.29 14.05
C ASN A 284 -21.02 15.92 14.64
N ASP A 285 -19.92 15.87 13.90
CA ASP A 285 -18.65 16.45 14.33
C ASP A 285 -18.51 17.85 13.76
N GLN A 286 -18.51 18.84 14.65
CA GLN A 286 -18.38 20.27 14.30
C GLN A 286 -16.99 20.82 14.66
N ARG A 287 -16.04 19.96 15.03
CA ARG A 287 -14.68 20.39 15.38
C ARG A 287 -13.96 20.90 14.15
N ALA A 288 -13.26 22.02 14.30
CA ALA A 288 -12.38 22.54 13.24
C ALA A 288 -11.05 21.79 13.24
N TYR A 289 -10.59 21.44 12.07
CA TYR A 289 -9.27 20.83 11.90
C TYR A 289 -8.20 21.93 11.74
N PRO A 290 -7.11 21.92 12.52
CA PRO A 290 -6.11 22.99 12.54
C PRO A 290 -5.04 22.79 11.44
N TYR A 291 -5.44 22.85 10.17
CA TYR A 291 -4.57 22.57 9.02
C TYR A 291 -3.26 23.38 9.02
N GLU A 292 -3.38 24.69 9.23
CA GLU A 292 -2.21 25.58 9.16
C GLU A 292 -1.20 25.31 10.29
N ASP A 293 -1.73 25.09 11.50
CA ASP A 293 -0.90 24.78 12.67
C ASP A 293 -0.22 23.41 12.54
N GLU A 294 -0.99 22.37 12.12
CA GLU A 294 -0.42 21.06 11.89
C GLU A 294 0.67 21.11 10.83
N TYR A 295 0.39 21.73 9.67
CA TYR A 295 1.36 21.77 8.58
C TYR A 295 2.63 22.54 8.94
N PHE A 296 2.49 23.60 9.73
CA PHE A 296 3.66 24.33 10.26
C PHE A 296 4.45 23.47 11.24
N LEU A 297 3.79 22.76 12.15
CA LEU A 297 4.41 21.84 13.09
C LEU A 297 5.22 20.76 12.33
N LEU A 298 4.61 20.14 11.31
CA LEU A 298 5.27 19.12 10.51
C LEU A 298 6.53 19.66 9.81
N LYS A 299 6.47 20.86 9.19
CA LYS A 299 7.63 21.49 8.53
C LYS A 299 8.78 21.78 9.50
N TYR A 300 8.45 22.28 10.69
CA TYR A 300 9.45 22.56 11.71
C TYR A 300 10.14 21.28 12.22
N GLU A 301 9.35 20.26 12.53
CA GLU A 301 9.82 18.98 13.04
C GLU A 301 10.55 18.15 11.97
N PHE A 302 10.15 18.27 10.70
CA PHE A 302 10.82 17.59 9.58
C PHE A 302 12.28 18.02 9.46
N LYS A 303 12.56 19.32 9.41
CA LYS A 303 13.94 19.83 9.32
C LYS A 303 14.79 19.28 10.45
N THR A 304 14.34 19.49 11.68
CA THR A 304 15.11 19.11 12.88
C THR A 304 15.31 17.60 12.95
N GLY A 305 14.25 16.82 12.75
CA GLY A 305 14.30 15.36 12.86
C GLY A 305 15.11 14.72 11.74
N LEU A 306 15.03 15.24 10.51
CA LEU A 306 15.83 14.75 9.40
C LEU A 306 17.32 14.99 9.63
N GLU A 307 17.71 16.19 10.05
CA GLU A 307 19.11 16.52 10.33
C GLU A 307 19.67 15.68 11.48
N ASP A 308 18.90 15.45 12.54
CA ASP A 308 19.27 14.53 13.63
C ASP A 308 19.47 13.09 13.14
N TYR A 309 18.62 12.58 12.26
CA TYR A 309 18.80 11.28 11.63
C TYR A 309 20.09 11.25 10.80
N LEU A 310 20.30 12.25 9.95
CA LEU A 310 21.45 12.34 9.03
C LEU A 310 22.80 12.50 9.76
N LEU A 311 22.85 13.06 10.97
CA LEU A 311 24.08 13.11 11.76
C LEU A 311 24.69 11.71 11.97
N ASN A 312 23.85 10.70 12.15
CA ASN A 312 24.26 9.31 12.39
C ASN A 312 24.28 8.45 11.13
N ALA A 313 23.72 8.92 10.02
CA ALA A 313 23.66 8.23 8.74
C ALA A 313 25.05 8.07 8.09
N THR A 314 25.17 7.18 7.11
CA THR A 314 26.38 7.00 6.30
C THR A 314 26.48 8.00 5.14
N GLU A 315 25.33 8.57 4.74
CA GLU A 315 25.28 9.59 3.69
C GLU A 315 26.17 10.81 4.02
N SER A 316 26.76 11.41 3.00
CA SER A 316 27.60 12.61 3.14
C SER A 316 26.78 13.87 3.39
N LYS A 317 25.57 13.95 2.86
CA LYS A 317 24.64 15.06 3.10
C LYS A 317 24.11 14.97 4.52
N LYS A 318 24.23 16.05 5.28
CA LYS A 318 23.90 16.11 6.70
C LYS A 318 22.82 17.12 7.04
N THR A 319 22.43 17.94 6.08
CA THR A 319 21.45 19.00 6.27
C THR A 319 20.37 18.94 5.19
N LEU A 320 19.20 19.49 5.49
CA LEU A 320 18.12 19.66 4.55
C LEU A 320 18.53 20.55 3.36
N GLU A 321 19.36 21.57 3.61
CA GLU A 321 19.89 22.46 2.57
C GLU A 321 20.75 21.71 1.55
N GLU A 322 21.60 20.77 1.99
CA GLU A 322 22.41 19.94 1.09
C GLU A 322 21.56 18.99 0.23
N ILE A 323 20.43 18.50 0.75
CA ILE A 323 19.46 17.69 0.01
C ILE A 323 18.74 18.55 -1.03
N ILE A 324 18.26 19.73 -0.66
CA ILE A 324 17.63 20.72 -1.56
C ILE A 324 18.58 21.05 -2.70
N TYR A 325 19.85 21.37 -2.38
CA TYR A 325 20.87 21.66 -3.39
C TYR A 325 21.11 20.48 -4.34
N PHE A 326 21.19 19.25 -3.81
CA PHE A 326 21.31 18.05 -4.65
C PHE A 326 20.14 17.92 -5.62
N ASN A 327 18.91 18.12 -5.15
CA ASN A 327 17.71 18.05 -5.99
C ASN A 327 17.73 19.10 -7.11
N GLU A 328 18.16 20.34 -6.81
CA GLU A 328 18.31 21.41 -7.81
C GLU A 328 19.34 21.06 -8.89
N GLN A 329 20.49 20.48 -8.49
CA GLN A 329 21.54 20.09 -9.43
C GLN A 329 21.15 18.90 -10.31
N ASN A 330 20.15 18.11 -9.89
CA ASN A 330 19.67 16.91 -10.59
C ASN A 330 18.18 17.00 -10.98
N ALA A 331 17.66 18.23 -11.16
CA ALA A 331 16.24 18.50 -11.29
C ALA A 331 15.53 17.70 -12.39
N GLU A 332 16.18 17.49 -13.54
CA GLU A 332 15.62 16.70 -14.65
C GLU A 332 15.30 15.25 -14.25
N THR A 333 16.06 14.67 -13.33
CA THR A 333 15.89 13.29 -12.87
C THR A 333 15.06 13.20 -11.60
N VAL A 334 15.30 14.12 -10.65
CA VAL A 334 14.71 14.06 -9.30
C VAL A 334 13.36 14.78 -9.24
N MET A 335 13.15 15.79 -10.07
CA MET A 335 11.93 16.62 -10.07
C MET A 335 11.24 16.68 -11.45
N PRO A 336 11.08 15.55 -12.18
CA PRO A 336 10.49 15.58 -13.53
C PRO A 336 9.01 15.97 -13.52
N PHE A 337 8.29 15.82 -12.43
CA PHE A 337 6.85 16.00 -12.32
C PHE A 337 6.45 17.11 -11.35
N PHE A 338 7.16 17.24 -10.21
CA PHE A 338 6.85 18.22 -9.17
C PHE A 338 8.12 18.68 -8.44
N GLY A 339 8.04 19.84 -7.81
CA GLY A 339 9.16 20.51 -7.14
C GLY A 339 9.44 20.01 -5.71
N GLN A 340 9.94 20.95 -4.86
CA GLN A 340 10.32 20.66 -3.48
C GLN A 340 9.90 21.81 -2.53
N GLU A 341 8.72 22.36 -2.75
CA GLU A 341 8.24 23.56 -2.05
C GLU A 341 8.20 23.35 -0.54
N ILE A 342 7.74 22.15 -0.10
CA ILE A 342 7.65 21.83 1.34
C ILE A 342 9.04 21.75 1.98
N LEU A 343 10.06 21.22 1.28
CA LEU A 343 11.43 21.20 1.79
C LEU A 343 11.98 22.62 1.95
N LEU A 344 11.75 23.51 0.97
CA LEU A 344 12.15 24.93 1.03
C LEU A 344 11.46 25.63 2.20
N GLU A 345 10.16 25.47 2.34
CA GLU A 345 9.40 26.06 3.45
C GLU A 345 9.81 25.48 4.83
N SER A 346 10.19 24.19 4.88
CA SER A 346 10.71 23.59 6.11
C SER A 346 12.03 24.22 6.54
N LEU A 347 12.89 24.58 5.57
CA LEU A 347 14.14 25.27 5.86
C LEU A 347 13.89 26.67 6.46
N GLU A 348 12.83 27.35 6.03
CA GLU A 348 12.49 28.70 6.52
C GLU A 348 11.94 28.71 7.96
N THR A 349 11.59 27.54 8.54
CA THR A 349 11.02 27.47 9.89
C THR A 349 12.04 27.63 11.03
N GLU A 350 13.34 27.57 10.75
CA GLU A 350 14.43 27.38 11.73
C GLU A 350 14.36 28.29 12.96
N ASN A 351 13.99 29.55 12.82
CA ASN A 351 13.98 30.53 13.91
C ASN A 351 12.56 30.88 14.39
N LEU A 352 11.53 30.15 13.97
CA LEU A 352 10.13 30.46 14.25
C LEU A 352 9.60 29.73 15.49
N ILE A 353 10.37 29.72 16.59
CA ILE A 353 10.08 28.97 17.83
C ILE A 353 8.71 29.36 18.43
N GLU A 354 8.35 30.65 18.42
CA GLU A 354 7.04 31.08 18.94
C GLU A 354 5.87 30.56 18.12
N GLN A 355 6.04 30.46 16.80
CA GLN A 355 5.02 29.87 15.92
C GLN A 355 4.93 28.36 16.12
N TYR A 356 6.06 27.69 16.29
CA TYR A 356 6.11 26.26 16.62
C TYR A 356 5.39 25.96 17.94
N GLN A 357 5.60 26.79 18.99
CA GLN A 357 4.89 26.62 20.24
C GLN A 357 3.36 26.78 20.08
N ARG A 358 2.91 27.76 19.30
CA ARG A 358 1.48 27.93 19.00
C ARG A 358 0.91 26.73 18.26
N ALA A 359 1.64 26.16 17.31
CA ALA A 359 1.25 24.96 16.57
C ALA A 359 1.14 23.74 17.49
N ILE A 360 2.10 23.54 18.41
CA ILE A 360 2.02 22.51 19.46
C ILE A 360 0.74 22.71 20.31
N ASP A 361 0.49 23.92 20.80
CA ASP A 361 -0.67 24.20 21.66
C ASP A 361 -2.00 23.90 20.91
N ALA A 362 -2.10 24.25 19.62
CA ALA A 362 -3.25 23.98 18.78
C ALA A 362 -3.47 22.46 18.56
N THR A 363 -2.41 21.72 18.27
CA THR A 363 -2.49 20.26 18.07
C THR A 363 -2.80 19.53 19.37
N GLN A 364 -2.22 19.93 20.49
CA GLN A 364 -2.55 19.38 21.81
C GLN A 364 -3.99 19.67 22.24
N LYS A 365 -4.51 20.86 21.94
CA LYS A 365 -5.92 21.20 22.15
C LYS A 365 -6.82 20.27 21.35
N THR A 366 -6.52 20.08 20.07
CA THR A 366 -7.28 19.19 19.18
C THR A 366 -7.26 17.74 19.69
N LYS A 367 -6.10 17.26 20.17
CA LYS A 367 -5.98 15.95 20.84
C LYS A 367 -6.90 15.84 22.05
N ALA A 368 -6.86 16.84 22.94
CA ALA A 368 -7.71 16.86 24.14
C ALA A 368 -9.19 16.86 23.79
N GLU A 369 -9.62 17.67 22.80
CA GLU A 369 -11.00 17.74 22.31
C GLU A 369 -11.44 16.42 21.67
N THR A 370 -10.58 15.76 20.89
CA THR A 370 -10.87 14.46 20.27
C THR A 370 -11.07 13.37 21.31
N ILE A 371 -10.21 13.29 22.31
CA ILE A 371 -10.33 12.35 23.43
C ILE A 371 -11.60 12.63 24.25
N ALA A 372 -11.91 13.91 24.52
CA ALA A 372 -13.11 14.32 25.23
C ALA A 372 -14.38 13.95 24.46
N PHE A 373 -14.39 14.11 23.14
CA PHE A 373 -15.51 13.76 22.28
C PHE A 373 -15.79 12.25 22.30
N LEU A 374 -14.76 11.40 22.19
CA LEU A 374 -14.89 9.94 22.36
C LEU A 374 -15.45 9.56 23.74
N LYS A 375 -14.89 10.13 24.82
CA LYS A 375 -15.28 9.84 26.21
C LYS A 375 -16.69 10.32 26.55
N SER A 376 -17.08 11.55 26.15
CA SER A 376 -18.41 12.10 26.43
C SER A 376 -19.53 11.30 25.78
N ASN A 377 -19.29 10.76 24.60
CA ASN A 377 -20.22 9.89 23.89
C ASN A 377 -20.12 8.41 24.33
N LYS A 378 -19.20 8.07 25.23
CA LYS A 378 -18.95 6.71 25.76
C LYS A 378 -18.71 5.68 24.65
N LEU A 379 -17.92 6.05 23.65
CA LEU A 379 -17.68 5.22 22.48
C LEU A 379 -16.57 4.20 22.74
N ASP A 380 -16.76 3.00 22.20
CA ASP A 380 -15.67 2.03 22.03
C ASP A 380 -14.76 2.43 20.87
N ALA A 381 -15.33 3.00 19.79
CA ALA A 381 -14.60 3.57 18.66
C ALA A 381 -15.44 4.56 17.85
N PHE A 382 -14.77 5.46 17.13
CA PHE A 382 -15.33 6.06 15.91
C PHE A 382 -15.24 5.08 14.76
N VAL A 383 -16.25 5.09 13.89
CA VAL A 383 -16.31 4.21 12.71
C VAL A 383 -16.80 5.01 11.51
N GLY A 384 -16.24 4.76 10.35
CA GLY A 384 -16.66 5.40 9.10
C GLY A 384 -15.86 4.91 7.91
N LEU A 385 -16.15 5.42 6.72
CA LEU A 385 -15.39 5.09 5.51
C LEU A 385 -14.00 5.72 5.59
N THR A 386 -12.95 4.93 5.33
CA THR A 386 -11.57 5.37 5.53
C THR A 386 -11.15 6.44 4.53
N ARG A 387 -11.36 6.19 3.24
CA ARG A 387 -10.95 7.07 2.15
C ARG A 387 -11.86 6.86 0.94
N GLY A 388 -12.03 7.91 0.14
CA GLY A 388 -12.64 7.83 -1.18
C GLY A 388 -11.91 6.88 -2.13
N PRO A 389 -12.50 6.55 -3.27
CA PRO A 389 -11.91 5.61 -4.22
C PRO A 389 -10.55 6.09 -4.72
N ALA A 390 -9.75 5.16 -5.27
CA ALA A 390 -8.50 5.52 -5.93
C ALA A 390 -8.78 6.46 -7.12
N TRP A 391 -7.87 7.39 -7.36
CA TRP A 391 -7.93 8.38 -8.43
C TRP A 391 -6.90 8.07 -9.51
N LYS A 392 -7.02 8.71 -10.68
CA LYS A 392 -6.02 8.55 -11.73
C LYS A 392 -4.71 9.25 -11.37
N ILE A 393 -3.60 8.64 -11.76
CA ILE A 393 -2.28 9.28 -11.65
C ILE A 393 -2.27 10.56 -12.51
N ASN A 394 -1.90 11.68 -11.92
CA ASN A 394 -1.82 12.97 -12.59
C ASN A 394 -0.47 13.64 -12.31
N TYR A 395 0.46 13.52 -13.26
CA TYR A 395 1.79 14.11 -13.13
C TYR A 395 1.83 15.63 -13.33
N GLU A 396 0.78 16.25 -13.91
CA GLU A 396 0.75 17.69 -14.17
C GLU A 396 0.16 18.50 -13.01
N GLY A 397 -0.68 17.90 -12.18
CA GLY A 397 -1.38 18.60 -11.11
C GLY A 397 -1.28 17.96 -9.73
N GLY A 398 -0.62 16.80 -9.64
CA GLY A 398 -0.50 16.05 -8.39
C GLY A 398 -1.80 15.40 -7.95
N ASP A 399 -1.76 14.85 -6.75
CA ASP A 399 -2.88 14.14 -6.16
C ASP A 399 -4.06 15.06 -5.85
N ASP A 400 -3.81 16.28 -5.38
CA ASP A 400 -4.86 17.24 -5.02
C ASP A 400 -5.79 17.48 -6.20
N LYS A 401 -5.22 17.78 -7.38
CA LYS A 401 -6.02 18.01 -8.59
C LYS A 401 -6.70 16.75 -9.10
N ALA A 402 -6.04 15.58 -8.98
CA ALA A 402 -6.63 14.32 -9.42
C ALA A 402 -7.80 13.87 -8.54
N MET A 403 -7.79 14.26 -7.27
CA MET A 403 -8.87 13.94 -6.32
C MET A 403 -10.13 14.80 -6.51
N ASP A 404 -10.08 15.91 -7.26
CA ASP A 404 -11.27 16.69 -7.61
C ASP A 404 -12.28 15.90 -8.45
N ASP A 405 -11.82 14.87 -9.16
CA ASP A 405 -12.64 14.07 -10.07
C ASP A 405 -13.29 12.83 -9.40
N VAL A 406 -13.05 12.60 -8.10
CA VAL A 406 -13.57 11.44 -7.37
C VAL A 406 -14.27 11.86 -6.08
N PRO A 407 -15.22 11.03 -5.56
CA PRO A 407 -15.87 11.29 -4.29
C PRO A 407 -14.85 11.51 -3.17
N SER A 408 -14.89 12.70 -2.55
CA SER A 408 -13.94 13.10 -1.53
C SER A 408 -14.52 12.88 -0.13
N PHE A 409 -14.05 11.84 0.55
CA PHE A 409 -14.26 11.61 1.96
C PHE A 409 -13.01 10.98 2.57
N SER A 410 -12.75 11.30 3.81
CA SER A 410 -11.64 10.69 4.55
C SER A 410 -11.94 10.67 6.04
N MET A 411 -11.41 9.66 6.70
CA MET A 411 -11.42 9.53 8.14
C MET A 411 -9.99 9.24 8.62
N GLY A 412 -9.53 9.96 9.62
CA GLY A 412 -8.19 9.71 10.16
C GLY A 412 -7.40 10.94 10.56
N GLY A 413 -7.66 12.11 9.97
CA GLY A 413 -6.92 13.32 10.29
C GLY A 413 -6.89 13.63 11.80
N PHE A 414 -8.05 13.60 12.47
CA PHE A 414 -8.10 13.74 13.92
C PHE A 414 -7.40 12.62 14.69
N ALA A 415 -7.34 11.41 14.15
CA ALA A 415 -6.56 10.31 14.75
C ALA A 415 -5.05 10.52 14.59
N ALA A 416 -4.62 11.03 13.44
CA ALA A 416 -3.24 11.36 13.15
C ALA A 416 -2.70 12.42 14.11
N ILE A 417 -3.32 13.61 14.11
CA ILE A 417 -2.90 14.74 14.94
C ILE A 417 -3.02 14.48 16.45
N SER A 418 -3.91 13.58 16.85
CA SER A 418 -4.12 13.20 18.25
C SER A 418 -3.29 11.99 18.69
N GLY A 419 -2.55 11.34 17.76
CA GLY A 419 -1.77 10.14 18.05
C GLY A 419 -2.62 8.92 18.43
N LEU A 420 -3.90 8.86 18.02
CA LEU A 420 -4.83 7.78 18.36
C LEU A 420 -4.61 6.54 17.49
N PRO A 421 -4.92 5.33 17.99
CA PRO A 421 -4.91 4.13 17.15
C PRO A 421 -6.00 4.18 16.09
N HIS A 422 -5.66 3.79 14.86
CA HIS A 422 -6.54 3.79 13.70
C HIS A 422 -6.33 2.51 12.90
N LEU A 423 -7.36 1.68 12.81
CA LEU A 423 -7.38 0.46 12.01
C LEU A 423 -8.27 0.69 10.79
N THR A 424 -7.76 0.36 9.62
CA THR A 424 -8.51 0.27 8.36
C THR A 424 -8.74 -1.19 8.03
N VAL A 425 -9.98 -1.56 7.73
CA VAL A 425 -10.38 -2.92 7.31
C VAL A 425 -11.06 -2.82 5.96
N PRO A 426 -10.76 -3.68 4.97
CA PRO A 426 -11.49 -3.73 3.71
C PRO A 426 -12.99 -3.89 3.95
N PHE A 427 -13.81 -3.19 3.14
CA PHE A 427 -15.26 -3.20 3.30
C PHE A 427 -15.95 -3.64 2.02
N PHE A 428 -16.41 -2.72 1.18
CA PHE A 428 -17.01 -2.99 -0.12
C PHE A 428 -16.27 -2.23 -1.23
N GLN A 429 -16.72 -2.40 -2.46
CA GLN A 429 -16.24 -1.61 -3.59
C GLN A 429 -17.21 -0.47 -3.90
N MET A 430 -16.65 0.65 -4.33
CA MET A 430 -17.35 1.69 -5.06
C MET A 430 -16.97 1.51 -6.53
N GLU A 431 -17.91 1.02 -7.35
CA GLU A 431 -17.60 0.49 -8.69
C GLU A 431 -16.58 -0.66 -8.61
N GLN A 432 -15.35 -0.45 -9.12
CA GLN A 432 -14.25 -1.42 -9.05
C GLN A 432 -13.25 -1.13 -7.93
N PHE A 433 -13.40 0.00 -7.23
CA PHE A 433 -12.42 0.50 -6.28
C PHE A 433 -12.70 0.03 -4.86
N PRO A 434 -11.71 -0.60 -4.19
CA PRO A 434 -11.83 -0.94 -2.78
C PRO A 434 -12.07 0.30 -1.91
N ILE A 435 -12.96 0.15 -0.92
CA ILE A 435 -13.19 1.14 0.13
C ILE A 435 -13.00 0.46 1.48
N GLY A 436 -12.21 1.08 2.36
CA GLY A 436 -11.99 0.61 3.71
C GLY A 436 -12.94 1.24 4.73
N VAL A 437 -13.09 0.57 5.86
CA VAL A 437 -13.74 1.09 7.07
C VAL A 437 -12.71 1.31 8.15
N SER A 438 -12.74 2.49 8.76
CA SER A 438 -11.91 2.91 9.88
C SER A 438 -12.53 2.57 11.22
N PHE A 439 -11.70 2.11 12.15
CA PHE A 439 -11.97 2.11 13.59
C PHE A 439 -10.91 2.96 14.28
N ILE A 440 -11.33 4.01 14.99
CA ILE A 440 -10.45 4.93 15.71
C ILE A 440 -10.82 4.91 17.17
N GLY A 441 -9.86 4.62 18.05
CA GLY A 441 -10.09 4.47 19.47
C GLY A 441 -9.40 5.52 20.34
N LEU A 442 -9.53 5.38 21.66
CA LEU A 442 -8.79 6.16 22.63
C LEU A 442 -7.30 5.78 22.61
N PRO A 443 -6.39 6.65 23.09
CA PRO A 443 -4.98 6.26 23.24
C PRO A 443 -4.85 4.93 24.00
N TRP A 444 -3.96 4.07 23.53
CA TRP A 444 -3.67 2.75 24.12
C TRP A 444 -4.83 1.73 24.06
N SER A 445 -5.83 1.97 23.19
CA SER A 445 -6.90 1.01 22.94
C SER A 445 -6.64 0.11 21.71
N ASP A 446 -5.40 -0.01 21.29
CA ASP A 446 -4.97 -0.73 20.09
C ASP A 446 -5.54 -2.15 20.03
N LYS A 447 -5.46 -2.92 21.13
CA LYS A 447 -6.06 -4.25 21.26
C LYS A 447 -7.57 -4.23 20.98
N ARG A 448 -8.29 -3.27 21.58
CA ARG A 448 -9.74 -3.12 21.38
C ARG A 448 -10.08 -2.83 19.92
N ILE A 449 -9.30 -1.97 19.25
CA ILE A 449 -9.52 -1.60 17.85
C ILE A 449 -9.29 -2.82 16.94
N LEU A 450 -8.26 -3.62 17.19
CA LEU A 450 -8.03 -4.88 16.49
C LEU A 450 -9.17 -5.89 16.72
N GLU A 451 -9.69 -6.02 17.96
CA GLU A 451 -10.83 -6.88 18.27
C GLU A 451 -12.09 -6.46 17.50
N LEU A 452 -12.38 -5.15 17.40
CA LEU A 452 -13.51 -4.61 16.63
C LEU A 452 -13.35 -4.89 15.14
N GLY A 453 -12.15 -4.64 14.59
CA GLY A 453 -11.86 -4.92 13.18
C GLY A 453 -11.97 -6.40 12.84
N ALA A 454 -11.43 -7.28 13.68
CA ALA A 454 -11.55 -8.74 13.49
C ALA A 454 -13.01 -9.23 13.59
N ALA A 455 -13.82 -8.59 14.43
CA ALA A 455 -15.24 -8.88 14.49
C ALA A 455 -15.97 -8.46 13.22
N LEU A 456 -15.69 -7.25 12.70
CA LEU A 456 -16.25 -6.81 11.42
C LEU A 456 -15.80 -7.70 10.26
N GLU A 457 -14.51 -8.03 10.16
CA GLU A 457 -13.95 -8.91 9.12
C GLU A 457 -14.70 -10.25 9.04
N ARG A 458 -15.07 -10.85 10.20
CA ARG A 458 -15.89 -12.07 10.24
C ARG A 458 -17.34 -11.85 9.83
N GLU A 459 -17.97 -10.77 10.27
CA GLU A 459 -19.33 -10.45 9.84
C GLU A 459 -19.40 -10.28 8.31
N LEU A 460 -18.41 -9.60 7.73
CA LEU A 460 -18.32 -9.42 6.29
C LEU A 460 -18.09 -10.73 5.54
N THR A 461 -17.28 -11.65 6.06
CA THR A 461 -17.06 -12.99 5.48
C THR A 461 -18.35 -13.83 5.45
N ASN A 462 -19.24 -13.64 6.43
CA ASN A 462 -20.53 -14.32 6.53
C ASN A 462 -21.65 -13.58 5.79
N TYR A 463 -21.39 -12.38 5.31
CA TYR A 463 -22.37 -11.57 4.58
C TYR A 463 -22.51 -12.14 3.17
N ASP A 464 -23.70 -12.70 2.87
CA ASP A 464 -24.01 -13.39 1.60
C ASP A 464 -24.25 -12.36 0.46
N GLY A 465 -23.21 -11.59 0.14
CA GLY A 465 -23.20 -10.58 -0.90
C GLY A 465 -22.00 -10.78 -1.82
N LYS A 466 -22.22 -11.05 -3.09
CA LYS A 466 -21.20 -11.17 -4.14
C LYS A 466 -20.28 -9.95 -4.32
N ASP A 467 -20.45 -8.93 -3.48
CA ASP A 467 -19.77 -7.63 -3.51
C ASP A 467 -18.67 -7.50 -2.42
N PHE A 468 -18.37 -8.56 -1.68
CA PHE A 468 -17.32 -8.55 -0.69
C PHE A 468 -15.98 -8.84 -1.34
N ILE A 469 -14.98 -8.01 -1.12
CA ILE A 469 -13.59 -8.29 -1.49
C ILE A 469 -13.02 -9.30 -0.50
N ALA A 470 -13.36 -10.58 -0.65
CA ALA A 470 -12.44 -11.60 -0.21
C ALA A 470 -11.23 -11.51 -1.14
N MET A 471 -10.06 -11.20 -0.60
CA MET A 471 -8.82 -11.34 -1.35
C MET A 471 -8.53 -12.83 -1.55
N GLU A 472 -9.36 -13.49 -2.35
CA GLU A 472 -8.94 -14.68 -3.07
C GLU A 472 -8.06 -14.18 -4.21
N ASN A 473 -6.93 -14.83 -4.42
CA ASN A 473 -5.98 -14.60 -5.52
C ASN A 473 -6.72 -14.63 -6.87
N THR A 474 -7.47 -13.58 -7.16
CA THR A 474 -8.01 -13.35 -8.50
C THR A 474 -6.92 -12.61 -9.24
N PRO A 475 -6.35 -13.15 -10.31
CA PRO A 475 -5.39 -12.41 -11.11
C PRO A 475 -6.04 -11.10 -11.52
N ILE A 476 -5.45 -9.98 -11.13
CA ILE A 476 -5.91 -8.65 -11.52
C ILE A 476 -5.70 -8.58 -13.03
N LYS A 477 -6.79 -8.56 -13.78
CA LYS A 477 -6.73 -8.22 -15.19
C LYS A 477 -6.22 -6.78 -15.27
N SER A 478 -5.02 -6.58 -15.80
CA SER A 478 -4.54 -5.24 -16.15
C SER A 478 -5.63 -4.52 -16.94
N SER A 479 -5.78 -3.21 -16.75
CA SER A 479 -6.74 -2.39 -17.50
C SER A 479 -6.55 -2.52 -19.02
N PHE A 480 -5.38 -2.94 -19.45
CA PHE A 480 -5.05 -3.27 -20.83
C PHE A 480 -4.07 -4.46 -20.90
N LEU A 481 -4.04 -5.09 -22.05
CA LEU A 481 -3.13 -6.19 -22.41
C LEU A 481 -2.21 -5.73 -23.53
N ILE A 482 -0.92 -5.93 -23.38
CA ILE A 482 0.07 -5.65 -24.45
C ILE A 482 0.46 -6.98 -25.06
N ILE A 483 0.31 -7.13 -26.38
CA ILE A 483 0.68 -8.37 -27.08
C ILE A 483 1.76 -8.08 -28.12
N ASP A 484 2.89 -8.74 -27.97
CA ASP A 484 3.94 -8.82 -28.99
C ASP A 484 3.53 -9.88 -30.02
N VAL A 485 3.23 -9.44 -31.23
CA VAL A 485 2.82 -10.37 -32.31
C VAL A 485 3.94 -10.69 -33.30
N ARG A 486 5.20 -10.51 -32.87
CA ARG A 486 6.41 -10.85 -33.63
C ARG A 486 6.66 -12.37 -33.60
N SER A 487 7.67 -12.82 -34.32
CA SER A 487 8.14 -14.20 -34.24
C SER A 487 8.99 -14.45 -33.00
N ASP A 488 9.09 -15.72 -32.56
CA ASP A 488 9.95 -16.14 -31.44
C ASP A 488 11.38 -15.60 -31.57
N ALA A 489 11.95 -15.63 -32.77
CA ALA A 489 13.30 -15.14 -33.02
C ALA A 489 13.47 -13.64 -32.79
N GLU A 490 12.45 -12.82 -33.08
CA GLU A 490 12.48 -11.38 -32.86
C GLU A 490 12.25 -11.03 -31.38
N VAL A 491 11.51 -11.85 -30.65
CA VAL A 491 11.32 -11.67 -29.20
C VAL A 491 12.61 -11.90 -28.42
N LEU A 492 13.44 -12.86 -28.85
CA LEU A 492 14.76 -13.09 -28.27
C LEU A 492 15.72 -11.89 -28.40
N GLU A 493 15.52 -11.01 -29.39
CA GLU A 493 16.29 -9.78 -29.55
C GLU A 493 15.90 -8.69 -28.55
N GLY A 494 14.72 -8.81 -27.93
CA GLY A 494 14.15 -7.92 -26.94
C GLY A 494 12.62 -7.86 -27.05
N GLN A 495 11.94 -7.67 -25.93
CA GLN A 495 10.50 -7.60 -25.80
C GLN A 495 10.10 -6.34 -25.01
N LEU A 496 8.93 -5.76 -25.30
CA LEU A 496 8.44 -4.64 -24.51
C LEU A 496 8.07 -5.13 -23.11
N GLN A 497 8.46 -4.39 -22.10
CA GLN A 497 8.10 -4.66 -20.71
C GLN A 497 6.58 -4.85 -20.59
N ASP A 498 6.14 -5.84 -19.80
CA ASP A 498 4.75 -6.18 -19.53
C ASP A 498 3.96 -6.69 -20.76
N SER A 499 4.61 -7.02 -21.86
CA SER A 499 3.94 -7.61 -23.01
C SER A 499 3.95 -9.14 -22.99
N VAL A 500 2.83 -9.72 -23.40
CA VAL A 500 2.69 -11.18 -23.63
C VAL A 500 3.06 -11.46 -25.09
N HIS A 501 3.82 -12.53 -25.34
CA HIS A 501 4.13 -12.94 -26.71
C HIS A 501 3.06 -13.91 -27.24
N ILE A 502 2.41 -13.53 -28.35
CA ILE A 502 1.55 -14.40 -29.16
C ILE A 502 1.81 -14.07 -30.63
N GLU A 503 2.53 -14.91 -31.34
CA GLU A 503 2.77 -14.68 -32.76
C GLU A 503 1.44 -14.49 -33.53
N TRP A 504 1.36 -13.46 -34.41
CA TRP A 504 0.11 -13.09 -35.10
C TRP A 504 -0.60 -14.26 -35.79
N THR A 505 0.14 -15.31 -36.21
CA THR A 505 -0.38 -16.52 -36.80
C THR A 505 -1.10 -17.44 -35.82
N GLN A 506 -0.80 -17.30 -34.51
CA GLN A 506 -1.35 -18.11 -33.43
C GLN A 506 -2.43 -17.35 -32.63
N ILE A 507 -2.72 -16.10 -32.99
CA ILE A 507 -3.56 -15.21 -32.19
C ILE A 507 -4.98 -15.77 -31.97
N VAL A 508 -5.55 -16.45 -32.97
CA VAL A 508 -6.89 -17.06 -32.90
C VAL A 508 -6.95 -18.16 -31.84
N ASP A 509 -5.92 -19.01 -31.80
CA ASP A 509 -5.89 -20.20 -30.95
C ASP A 509 -5.41 -19.88 -29.51
N SER A 510 -4.74 -18.73 -29.32
CA SER A 510 -4.05 -18.42 -28.07
C SER A 510 -4.65 -17.24 -27.30
N ILE A 511 -5.45 -16.37 -27.92
CA ILE A 511 -5.96 -15.15 -27.24
C ILE A 511 -6.81 -15.48 -26.01
N ASP A 512 -7.61 -16.53 -26.06
CA ASP A 512 -8.48 -16.92 -24.94
C ASP A 512 -7.69 -17.47 -23.73
N THR A 513 -6.38 -17.76 -23.89
CA THR A 513 -5.49 -18.15 -22.77
C THR A 513 -5.04 -16.94 -21.94
N VAL A 514 -5.05 -15.74 -22.53
CA VAL A 514 -4.60 -14.51 -21.86
C VAL A 514 -5.76 -13.58 -21.51
N THR A 515 -6.84 -13.56 -22.29
CA THR A 515 -8.07 -12.84 -21.94
C THR A 515 -9.29 -13.42 -22.64
N SER A 516 -10.37 -13.61 -21.88
CA SER A 516 -11.70 -13.96 -22.41
C SER A 516 -12.65 -12.76 -22.45
N SER A 517 -12.25 -11.60 -21.88
CA SER A 517 -13.05 -10.39 -21.83
C SER A 517 -13.03 -9.67 -23.18
N LYS A 518 -14.16 -9.56 -23.83
CA LYS A 518 -14.29 -8.90 -25.15
C LYS A 518 -14.20 -7.37 -25.06
N ASP A 519 -14.33 -6.80 -23.85
CA ASP A 519 -14.20 -5.37 -23.56
C ASP A 519 -12.77 -4.99 -23.10
N GLN A 520 -11.86 -5.96 -23.00
CA GLN A 520 -10.47 -5.73 -22.60
C GLN A 520 -9.79 -4.79 -23.61
N GLN A 521 -9.12 -3.73 -23.11
CA GLN A 521 -8.21 -2.93 -23.94
C GLN A 521 -7.00 -3.78 -24.30
N ILE A 522 -6.70 -3.92 -25.59
CA ILE A 522 -5.59 -4.71 -26.12
C ILE A 522 -4.72 -3.81 -27.00
N TYR A 523 -3.46 -3.70 -26.68
CA TYR A 523 -2.44 -3.04 -27.50
C TYR A 523 -1.58 -4.08 -28.19
N LEU A 524 -1.39 -3.91 -29.50
CA LEU A 524 -0.61 -4.80 -30.34
C LEU A 524 0.59 -4.07 -30.91
N TYR A 525 1.73 -4.71 -30.92
CA TYR A 525 2.89 -4.20 -31.66
C TYR A 525 3.63 -5.32 -32.40
N CYS A 526 4.37 -4.95 -33.43
CA CYS A 526 5.29 -5.84 -34.11
C CYS A 526 6.57 -5.11 -34.55
N ARG A 527 7.22 -5.50 -35.63
CA ARG A 527 8.42 -4.81 -36.14
C ARG A 527 8.11 -3.47 -36.80
N SER A 528 6.96 -3.34 -37.47
CA SER A 528 6.59 -2.17 -38.29
C SER A 528 5.10 -1.89 -38.39
N GLY A 529 4.26 -2.50 -37.52
CA GLY A 529 2.81 -2.34 -37.49
C GLY A 529 2.01 -3.26 -38.43
N GLY A 530 2.61 -3.86 -39.45
CA GLY A 530 1.88 -4.65 -40.46
C GLY A 530 1.27 -5.96 -39.91
N ARG A 531 2.00 -6.73 -39.10
CA ARG A 531 1.48 -7.94 -38.42
C ARG A 531 0.52 -7.59 -37.31
N ALA A 532 0.81 -6.54 -36.55
CA ALA A 532 -0.07 -6.01 -35.52
C ALA A 532 -1.43 -5.57 -36.11
N GLY A 533 -1.45 -4.90 -37.27
CA GLY A 533 -2.70 -4.56 -37.94
C GLY A 533 -3.52 -5.74 -38.44
N ARG A 534 -2.86 -6.86 -38.82
CA ARG A 534 -3.57 -8.11 -39.16
C ARG A 534 -4.17 -8.76 -37.92
N ALA A 535 -3.41 -8.83 -36.83
CA ALA A 535 -3.88 -9.36 -35.55
C ALA A 535 -5.04 -8.51 -34.98
N GLU A 536 -4.98 -7.19 -35.14
CA GLU A 536 -6.08 -6.28 -34.76
C GLU A 536 -7.37 -6.62 -35.48
N LEU A 537 -7.33 -6.83 -36.81
CA LEU A 537 -8.52 -7.21 -37.58
C LEU A 537 -9.09 -8.55 -37.12
N ILE A 538 -8.23 -9.54 -36.89
CA ILE A 538 -8.63 -10.87 -36.41
C ILE A 538 -9.29 -10.78 -35.04
N LEU A 539 -8.70 -10.04 -34.10
CA LEU A 539 -9.28 -9.89 -32.76
C LEU A 539 -10.62 -9.15 -32.78
N LYS A 540 -10.77 -8.14 -33.64
CA LYS A 540 -12.05 -7.44 -33.84
C LYS A 540 -13.11 -8.39 -34.44
N ASP A 541 -12.75 -9.25 -35.37
CA ASP A 541 -13.65 -10.28 -35.93
C ASP A 541 -14.05 -11.35 -34.88
N LEU A 542 -13.16 -11.62 -33.89
CA LEU A 542 -13.45 -12.47 -32.74
C LEU A 542 -14.30 -11.78 -31.66
N GLY A 543 -14.66 -10.49 -31.86
CA GLY A 543 -15.55 -9.72 -31.00
C GLY A 543 -14.87 -8.91 -29.90
N TYR A 544 -13.53 -8.79 -29.91
CA TYR A 544 -12.82 -7.85 -29.02
C TYR A 544 -13.02 -6.42 -29.49
N GLN A 545 -13.56 -5.55 -28.61
CA GLN A 545 -14.02 -4.21 -29.00
C GLN A 545 -12.90 -3.17 -28.95
N ASN A 546 -11.97 -3.31 -28.02
CA ASN A 546 -10.95 -2.32 -27.71
C ASN A 546 -9.56 -2.84 -28.09
N VAL A 547 -9.26 -2.90 -29.39
CA VAL A 547 -7.98 -3.39 -29.92
C VAL A 547 -7.32 -2.29 -30.74
N GLU A 548 -6.05 -1.99 -30.43
CA GLU A 548 -5.27 -0.92 -31.06
C GLU A 548 -3.87 -1.38 -31.47
N ASN A 549 -3.47 -1.06 -32.68
CA ASN A 549 -2.13 -1.33 -33.21
C ASN A 549 -1.20 -0.14 -32.97
N LEU A 550 -0.20 -0.33 -32.13
CA LEU A 550 0.79 0.69 -31.75
C LEU A 550 2.01 0.78 -32.69
N GLY A 551 2.04 -0.03 -33.75
CA GLY A 551 3.11 0.05 -34.75
C GLY A 551 4.34 -0.81 -34.44
N SER A 552 5.52 -0.18 -34.37
CA SER A 552 6.78 -0.88 -34.03
C SER A 552 6.96 -1.01 -32.51
N ILE A 553 7.89 -1.87 -32.07
CA ILE A 553 8.24 -1.99 -30.66
C ILE A 553 8.74 -0.67 -30.08
N GLU A 554 9.47 0.15 -30.86
CA GLU A 554 9.93 1.47 -30.43
C GLU A 554 8.76 2.48 -30.33
N GLN A 555 7.79 2.42 -31.24
CA GLN A 555 6.58 3.24 -31.16
C GLN A 555 5.74 2.84 -29.96
N ALA A 556 5.51 1.55 -29.73
CA ALA A 556 4.80 1.04 -28.58
C ALA A 556 5.52 1.40 -27.25
N SER A 557 6.86 1.30 -27.23
CA SER A 557 7.69 1.72 -26.09
C SER A 557 7.45 3.18 -25.73
N ASN A 558 7.44 4.06 -26.72
CA ASN A 558 7.23 5.51 -26.50
C ASN A 558 5.78 5.85 -26.13
N ILE A 559 4.79 5.18 -26.75
CA ILE A 559 3.36 5.47 -26.49
C ILE A 559 2.97 5.00 -25.08
N LEU A 560 3.45 3.80 -24.69
CA LEU A 560 3.07 3.18 -23.41
C LEU A 560 4.07 3.48 -22.27
N ASP A 561 5.15 4.22 -22.57
CA ASP A 561 6.26 4.47 -21.64
C ASP A 561 6.78 3.18 -20.99
N ARG A 562 7.13 2.20 -21.82
CA ARG A 562 7.65 0.89 -21.40
C ARG A 562 9.02 0.62 -21.98
N LYS A 563 9.91 0.02 -21.19
CA LYS A 563 11.27 -0.31 -21.61
C LYS A 563 11.28 -1.53 -22.55
N ILE A 564 12.18 -1.53 -23.50
CA ILE A 564 12.48 -2.73 -24.29
C ILE A 564 13.52 -3.56 -23.51
N LEU A 565 13.07 -4.71 -23.00
CA LEU A 565 13.90 -5.61 -22.22
C LEU A 565 14.61 -6.59 -23.16
N LYS A 566 15.93 -6.73 -22.99
CA LYS A 566 16.69 -7.81 -23.66
C LYS A 566 16.58 -9.05 -22.79
N LEU A 567 16.05 -10.12 -23.35
CA LEU A 567 16.07 -11.42 -22.68
C LEU A 567 17.54 -11.85 -22.56
N ALA A 568 17.99 -12.10 -21.33
CA ALA A 568 19.34 -12.60 -21.08
C ALA A 568 19.46 -14.00 -21.69
N ASN A 569 20.53 -14.21 -22.47
CA ASN A 569 20.90 -15.53 -23.04
C ASN A 569 21.25 -16.53 -21.94
#